data_e8dc765b2e3af51a21bad926ad8c446e
#
_entry.id   e8dc765b2e3af51a21bad926ad8c446e
#
_cell.length_a   1.000
_cell.length_b   1.000
_cell.length_c   1.000
_cell.angle_alpha   90.00
_cell.angle_beta   90.00
_cell.angle_gamma   90.00
#
_symmetry.space_group_name_H-M   'P 1'
#
loop_
_entity.id
_entity.type
_entity.pdbx_description
1 polymer ?
#
loop_
_entity_poly.entity_id
_entity_poly.type
_entity_poly.pdbx_seq_one_letter_code
_entity_poly.pdbx_strand_id
1 'polypeptide(L)'
;MKKRFVFIFSIFMLILGIYIKKRKNSKKKCEKLIYYYKNLPDCSGKKCNKKKQDYNNNVFNVCKNELIKWYKSRTKENYNFEEPKTFNQKIQWLKIYDNNPLKTQLSDKYLVRGWIKKMIGEKYLVKLLGVWDSFDEINFELLPNRFVLKTNHGTSNNIIVEDKSKLNITDARNKMNKWIKKNYAFYHGFELQYLNIKPKIIAEEYLENDNGDINDYKVFCFDGKAESIMFLSERKKNLKMSFYDLKWNKLNYVYSYQRNNETAPKPKNLDLLIQLSEKLSKGFPHVRVDFYILNDGTIKFGEMTFTSYSGVCEWDPPEINLYLGNLIKLPSKNPFTIFSI
;
A
#
# COMPACT_ATOMS: atom_id res chain seq x y z
N MET A 1 -1.21 49.29 -11.19
CA MET A 1 -0.57 48.02 -10.72
C MET A 1 -1.57 46.95 -10.28
N LYS A 2 -2.65 47.23 -9.57
CA LYS A 2 -3.61 46.23 -9.08
C LYS A 2 -4.32 45.36 -10.17
N LYS A 3 -4.67 45.95 -11.34
CA LYS A 3 -5.36 45.20 -12.43
C LYS A 3 -4.47 44.14 -13.13
N ARG A 4 -3.15 44.36 -13.23
CA ARG A 4 -2.22 43.37 -13.81
C ARG A 4 -1.99 42.13 -12.90
N PHE A 5 -2.01 42.34 -11.59
CA PHE A 5 -1.84 41.24 -10.61
C PHE A 5 -3.04 40.29 -10.60
N VAL A 6 -4.27 40.82 -10.70
CA VAL A 6 -5.50 40.00 -10.74
C VAL A 6 -5.55 39.17 -12.02
N PHE A 7 -5.11 39.70 -13.17
CA PHE A 7 -5.12 38.98 -14.44
C PHE A 7 -4.11 37.83 -14.47
N ILE A 8 -2.91 38.05 -13.92
CA ILE A 8 -1.85 37.02 -13.82
C ILE A 8 -2.31 35.90 -12.87
N PHE A 9 -2.94 36.23 -11.74
CA PHE A 9 -3.46 35.27 -10.79
C PHE A 9 -4.59 34.41 -11.38
N SER A 10 -5.49 35.05 -12.16
CA SER A 10 -6.58 34.33 -12.87
C SER A 10 -6.06 33.38 -13.93
N ILE A 11 -5.02 33.76 -14.69
CA ILE A 11 -4.39 32.87 -15.68
C ILE A 11 -3.67 31.71 -14.99
N PHE A 12 -2.99 31.97 -13.87
CA PHE A 12 -2.31 30.93 -13.09
C PHE A 12 -3.31 29.91 -12.52
N MET A 13 -4.45 30.36 -12.01
CA MET A 13 -5.53 29.50 -11.52
C MET A 13 -6.21 28.72 -12.65
N LEU A 14 -6.34 29.32 -13.84
CA LEU A 14 -6.88 28.63 -15.04
C LEU A 14 -5.91 27.54 -15.51
N ILE A 15 -4.61 27.84 -15.58
CA ILE A 15 -3.57 26.88 -15.97
C ILE A 15 -3.47 25.76 -14.93
N LEU A 16 -3.53 26.09 -13.64
CA LEU A 16 -3.56 25.12 -12.55
C LEU A 16 -4.82 24.23 -12.63
N GLY A 17 -5.98 24.83 -12.90
CA GLY A 17 -7.25 24.12 -13.10
C GLY A 17 -7.21 23.18 -14.30
N ILE A 18 -6.63 23.61 -15.43
CA ILE A 18 -6.43 22.80 -16.63
C ILE A 18 -5.40 21.69 -16.35
N TYR A 19 -4.32 21.99 -15.63
CA TYR A 19 -3.32 21.01 -15.23
C TYR A 19 -3.88 19.94 -14.29
N ILE A 20 -4.69 20.35 -13.29
CA ILE A 20 -5.40 19.44 -12.38
C ILE A 20 -6.43 18.60 -13.15
N LYS A 21 -7.16 19.20 -14.12
CA LYS A 21 -8.15 18.50 -14.96
C LYS A 21 -7.49 17.51 -15.94
N LYS A 22 -6.33 17.87 -16.54
CA LYS A 22 -5.51 16.94 -17.35
C LYS A 22 -4.95 15.81 -16.50
N ARG A 23 -4.50 16.10 -15.27
CA ARG A 23 -3.95 15.11 -14.32
C ARG A 23 -5.00 14.11 -13.81
N LYS A 24 -6.26 14.56 -13.63
CA LYS A 24 -7.41 13.67 -13.33
C LYS A 24 -7.82 12.82 -14.53
N ASN A 25 -7.62 13.30 -15.76
CA ASN A 25 -8.04 12.58 -16.96
C ASN A 25 -7.13 11.42 -17.35
N SER A 26 -5.81 11.46 -17.06
CA SER A 26 -4.88 10.40 -17.45
C SER A 26 -5.09 9.11 -16.67
N LYS A 27 -5.20 9.20 -15.33
CA LYS A 27 -5.50 8.03 -14.47
C LYS A 27 -6.82 7.36 -14.83
N LYS A 28 -7.80 8.13 -15.33
CA LYS A 28 -9.11 7.62 -15.72
C LYS A 28 -9.09 6.81 -17.02
N LYS A 29 -8.05 6.92 -17.85
CA LYS A 29 -8.03 6.23 -19.14
C LYS A 29 -7.78 4.73 -18.97
N CYS A 30 -6.76 4.35 -18.19
CA CYS A 30 -6.48 2.95 -17.90
C CYS A 30 -7.63 2.31 -17.10
N GLU A 31 -8.11 2.97 -16.04
CA GLU A 31 -9.24 2.49 -15.24
C GLU A 31 -10.53 2.28 -16.07
N LYS A 32 -10.89 3.26 -16.90
CA LYS A 32 -12.04 3.17 -17.81
C LYS A 32 -11.90 2.03 -18.82
N LEU A 33 -10.70 1.84 -19.38
CA LEU A 33 -10.44 0.80 -20.34
C LEU A 33 -10.56 -0.59 -19.72
N ILE A 34 -10.03 -0.78 -18.51
CA ILE A 34 -10.18 -2.03 -17.77
C ILE A 34 -11.65 -2.31 -17.46
N TYR A 35 -12.37 -1.29 -16.97
CA TYR A 35 -13.81 -1.43 -16.69
C TYR A 35 -14.58 -1.77 -17.95
N TYR A 36 -14.31 -1.11 -19.06
CA TYR A 36 -14.96 -1.39 -20.33
C TYR A 36 -14.75 -2.84 -20.77
N TYR A 37 -13.51 -3.33 -20.80
CA TYR A 37 -13.23 -4.70 -21.24
C TYR A 37 -13.76 -5.76 -20.28
N LYS A 38 -13.74 -5.54 -18.97
CA LYS A 38 -14.31 -6.47 -17.99
C LYS A 38 -15.83 -6.63 -18.06
N ASN A 39 -16.52 -5.65 -18.62
CA ASN A 39 -17.98 -5.68 -18.81
C ASN A 39 -18.40 -6.11 -20.22
N LEU A 40 -17.47 -6.54 -21.07
CA LEU A 40 -17.84 -7.15 -22.34
C LEU A 40 -18.50 -8.53 -22.11
N PRO A 41 -19.43 -8.94 -22.97
CA PRO A 41 -20.02 -10.27 -22.90
C PRO A 41 -18.95 -11.35 -22.87
N ASP A 42 -19.14 -12.36 -22.04
CA ASP A 42 -18.23 -13.48 -21.97
C ASP A 42 -18.23 -14.25 -23.29
N CYS A 43 -17.07 -14.71 -23.70
CA CYS A 43 -16.91 -15.42 -24.96
C CYS A 43 -15.95 -16.62 -24.76
N SER A 44 -16.06 -17.64 -25.59
CA SER A 44 -15.25 -18.85 -25.56
C SER A 44 -14.66 -19.22 -26.91
N GLY A 45 -13.64 -20.07 -26.91
CA GLY A 45 -12.99 -20.59 -28.11
C GLY A 45 -11.80 -19.78 -28.63
N LYS A 46 -11.08 -20.30 -29.64
CA LYS A 46 -9.82 -19.74 -30.16
C LYS A 46 -9.92 -18.27 -30.58
N LYS A 47 -11.03 -17.87 -31.22
CA LYS A 47 -11.25 -16.48 -31.65
C LYS A 47 -11.42 -15.52 -30.47
N CYS A 48 -12.00 -16.00 -29.38
CA CYS A 48 -12.15 -15.26 -28.15
C CYS A 48 -10.81 -15.07 -27.44
N ASN A 49 -10.00 -16.12 -27.35
CA ASN A 49 -8.67 -16.03 -26.74
C ASN A 49 -7.80 -15.00 -27.44
N LYS A 50 -7.85 -14.93 -28.79
CA LYS A 50 -7.16 -13.87 -29.53
C LYS A 50 -7.67 -12.47 -29.16
N LYS A 51 -8.99 -12.27 -29.05
CA LYS A 51 -9.55 -10.98 -28.61
C LYS A 51 -9.12 -10.63 -27.17
N LYS A 52 -9.16 -11.60 -26.24
CA LYS A 52 -8.70 -11.41 -24.86
C LYS A 52 -7.23 -11.00 -24.83
N GLN A 53 -6.38 -11.61 -25.67
CA GLN A 53 -4.97 -11.23 -25.81
C GLN A 53 -4.80 -9.79 -26.30
N ASP A 54 -5.56 -9.39 -27.32
CA ASP A 54 -5.51 -8.02 -27.86
C ASP A 54 -5.96 -6.99 -26.79
N TYR A 55 -6.99 -7.32 -26.01
CA TYR A 55 -7.46 -6.47 -24.90
C TYR A 55 -6.40 -6.37 -23.80
N ASN A 56 -5.77 -7.48 -23.40
CA ASN A 56 -4.69 -7.49 -22.44
C ASN A 56 -3.53 -6.60 -22.90
N ASN A 57 -3.10 -6.73 -24.16
CA ASN A 57 -2.02 -5.94 -24.74
C ASN A 57 -2.36 -4.43 -24.76
N ASN A 58 -3.59 -4.09 -25.13
CA ASN A 58 -4.03 -2.70 -25.16
C ASN A 58 -4.06 -2.09 -23.77
N VAL A 59 -4.66 -2.78 -22.78
CA VAL A 59 -4.70 -2.32 -21.39
C VAL A 59 -3.29 -2.18 -20.83
N PHE A 60 -2.43 -3.18 -21.05
CA PHE A 60 -1.05 -3.15 -20.60
C PHE A 60 -0.31 -1.91 -21.12
N ASN A 61 -0.38 -1.63 -22.42
CA ASN A 61 0.31 -0.50 -23.04
C ASN A 61 -0.24 0.85 -22.52
N VAL A 62 -1.55 0.98 -22.36
CA VAL A 62 -2.15 2.20 -21.80
C VAL A 62 -1.70 2.41 -20.35
N CYS A 63 -1.77 1.37 -19.52
CA CYS A 63 -1.38 1.47 -18.12
C CYS A 63 0.12 1.75 -17.94
N LYS A 64 0.98 1.09 -18.75
CA LYS A 64 2.42 1.33 -18.78
C LYS A 64 2.75 2.80 -19.10
N ASN A 65 2.14 3.34 -20.16
CA ASN A 65 2.36 4.73 -20.57
C ASN A 65 1.86 5.75 -19.53
N GLU A 66 0.72 5.48 -18.90
CA GLU A 66 0.19 6.34 -17.83
C GLU A 66 1.04 6.25 -16.56
N LEU A 67 1.61 5.10 -16.25
CA LEU A 67 2.54 4.92 -15.13
C LEU A 67 3.81 5.74 -15.33
N ILE A 68 4.40 5.74 -16.55
CA ILE A 68 5.57 6.58 -16.87
C ILE A 68 5.26 8.06 -16.62
N LYS A 69 4.13 8.54 -17.13
CA LYS A 69 3.69 9.94 -16.93
C LYS A 69 3.47 10.27 -15.47
N TRP A 70 2.86 9.35 -14.74
CA TRP A 70 2.63 9.51 -13.31
C TRP A 70 3.93 9.55 -12.53
N TYR A 71 4.87 8.63 -12.77
CA TYR A 71 6.19 8.59 -12.13
C TYR A 71 6.95 9.90 -12.37
N LYS A 72 7.09 10.32 -13.63
CA LYS A 72 7.72 11.60 -13.99
C LYS A 72 7.07 12.79 -13.28
N SER A 73 5.75 12.79 -13.12
CA SER A 73 5.04 13.88 -12.44
C SER A 73 5.32 13.94 -10.93
N ARG A 74 5.73 12.81 -10.32
CA ARG A 74 6.01 12.69 -8.88
C ARG A 74 7.48 12.91 -8.54
N THR A 75 8.38 12.33 -9.32
CA THR A 75 9.82 12.34 -9.07
C THR A 75 10.60 13.35 -9.92
N LYS A 76 9.99 13.88 -10.99
CA LYS A 76 10.63 14.67 -12.04
C LYS A 76 11.64 13.88 -12.90
N GLU A 77 11.84 12.60 -12.63
CA GLU A 77 12.73 11.71 -13.36
C GLU A 77 12.07 11.18 -14.64
N ASN A 78 12.87 10.98 -15.69
CA ASN A 78 12.47 10.14 -16.80
C ASN A 78 12.60 8.67 -16.40
N TYR A 79 11.68 7.83 -16.89
CA TYR A 79 11.67 6.42 -16.54
C TYR A 79 11.79 5.52 -17.76
N ASN A 80 12.76 4.59 -17.71
CA ASN A 80 12.94 3.53 -18.70
C ASN A 80 12.71 2.16 -18.05
N PHE A 81 11.75 1.40 -18.58
CA PHE A 81 11.44 0.06 -18.09
C PHE A 81 12.51 -1.00 -18.42
N GLU A 82 13.38 -0.73 -19.41
CA GLU A 82 14.38 -1.72 -19.82
C GLU A 82 15.60 -1.73 -18.89
N GLU A 83 15.90 -0.60 -18.24
CA GLU A 83 17.04 -0.46 -17.34
C GLU A 83 16.69 0.22 -16.00
N PRO A 84 15.79 -0.33 -15.20
CA PRO A 84 15.50 0.24 -13.89
C PRO A 84 16.65 -0.03 -12.92
N LYS A 85 17.19 1.00 -12.30
CA LYS A 85 18.36 0.90 -11.39
C LYS A 85 17.97 1.12 -9.93
N THR A 86 17.24 2.21 -9.65
CA THR A 86 16.91 2.60 -8.28
C THR A 86 15.73 1.80 -7.72
N PHE A 87 15.58 1.81 -6.38
CA PHE A 87 14.43 1.23 -5.71
C PHE A 87 13.11 1.75 -6.28
N ASN A 88 12.97 3.07 -6.40
CA ASN A 88 11.77 3.67 -6.95
C ASN A 88 11.46 3.17 -8.37
N GLN A 89 12.46 3.09 -9.24
CA GLN A 89 12.31 2.59 -10.61
C GLN A 89 11.94 1.11 -10.65
N LYS A 90 12.58 0.27 -9.83
CA LYS A 90 12.29 -1.16 -9.78
C LYS A 90 10.90 -1.45 -9.21
N ILE A 91 10.39 -0.64 -8.28
CA ILE A 91 8.99 -0.73 -7.83
C ILE A 91 8.01 -0.44 -8.99
N GLN A 92 8.29 0.56 -9.86
CA GLN A 92 7.44 0.77 -11.05
C GLN A 92 7.47 -0.44 -12.00
N TRP A 93 8.66 -1.05 -12.18
CA TRP A 93 8.80 -2.25 -13.00
C TRP A 93 7.97 -3.40 -12.44
N LEU A 94 8.05 -3.67 -11.13
CA LEU A 94 7.30 -4.72 -10.45
C LEU A 94 5.78 -4.53 -10.52
N LYS A 95 5.28 -3.28 -10.54
CA LYS A 95 3.84 -3.00 -10.70
C LYS A 95 3.27 -3.52 -12.03
N ILE A 96 4.07 -3.53 -13.08
CA ILE A 96 3.63 -3.83 -14.45
C ILE A 96 4.04 -5.24 -14.89
N TYR A 97 5.22 -5.71 -14.46
CA TYR A 97 5.82 -6.96 -14.96
C TYR A 97 5.87 -8.09 -13.92
N ASP A 98 5.42 -7.88 -12.71
CA ASP A 98 5.35 -8.93 -11.69
C ASP A 98 3.88 -9.20 -11.31
N ASN A 99 3.14 -9.75 -12.27
CA ASN A 99 1.72 -10.10 -12.15
C ASN A 99 1.55 -11.42 -11.36
N ASN A 100 1.84 -11.36 -10.07
CA ASN A 100 1.66 -12.49 -9.15
C ASN A 100 0.29 -12.37 -8.45
N PRO A 101 -0.68 -13.27 -8.72
CA PRO A 101 -2.03 -13.20 -8.14
C PRO A 101 -2.03 -13.33 -6.61
N LEU A 102 -1.00 -13.97 -6.03
CA LEU A 102 -0.85 -14.06 -4.58
C LEU A 102 -0.73 -12.66 -3.94
N LYS A 103 -0.15 -11.68 -4.63
CA LYS A 103 -0.07 -10.31 -4.12
C LYS A 103 -1.45 -9.69 -3.87
N THR A 104 -2.46 -10.01 -4.69
CA THR A 104 -3.84 -9.56 -4.48
C THR A 104 -4.40 -10.11 -3.18
N GLN A 105 -4.25 -11.41 -2.95
CA GLN A 105 -4.69 -12.06 -1.71
C GLN A 105 -3.97 -11.48 -0.48
N LEU A 106 -2.65 -11.26 -0.57
CA LEU A 106 -1.83 -10.80 0.55
C LEU A 106 -1.96 -9.29 0.82
N SER A 107 -2.44 -8.51 -0.16
CA SER A 107 -2.78 -7.08 0.03
C SER A 107 -4.20 -6.88 0.60
N ASP A 108 -5.02 -7.91 0.60
CA ASP A 108 -6.35 -7.91 1.22
C ASP A 108 -6.22 -8.20 2.71
N LYS A 109 -6.54 -7.22 3.58
CA LYS A 109 -6.41 -7.33 5.05
C LYS A 109 -7.27 -8.45 5.67
N TYR A 110 -8.30 -8.92 4.95
CA TYR A 110 -9.11 -10.05 5.37
C TYR A 110 -8.54 -11.38 4.86
N LEU A 111 -8.28 -11.49 3.56
CA LEU A 111 -7.83 -12.75 2.96
C LEU A 111 -6.41 -13.15 3.38
N VAL A 112 -5.53 -12.18 3.65
CA VAL A 112 -4.17 -12.44 4.14
C VAL A 112 -4.16 -13.22 5.46
N ARG A 113 -5.20 -13.10 6.26
CA ARG A 113 -5.29 -13.75 7.59
C ARG A 113 -5.17 -15.27 7.52
N GLY A 114 -5.85 -15.90 6.54
CA GLY A 114 -5.75 -17.34 6.31
C GLY A 114 -4.32 -17.78 5.95
N TRP A 115 -3.65 -16.97 5.15
CA TRP A 115 -2.25 -17.23 4.77
C TRP A 115 -1.30 -17.04 5.96
N ILE A 116 -1.43 -15.96 6.75
CA ILE A 116 -0.66 -15.71 7.97
C ILE A 116 -0.84 -16.85 8.98
N LYS A 117 -2.09 -17.29 9.22
CA LYS A 117 -2.38 -18.44 10.09
C LYS A 117 -1.61 -19.68 9.67
N LYS A 118 -1.58 -19.98 8.37
CA LYS A 118 -0.84 -21.12 7.79
C LYS A 118 0.68 -20.95 7.89
N MET A 119 1.18 -19.77 7.59
CA MET A 119 2.63 -19.54 7.48
C MET A 119 3.33 -19.38 8.84
N ILE A 120 2.77 -18.58 9.74
CA ILE A 120 3.43 -18.25 10.99
C ILE A 120 2.59 -18.55 12.24
N GLY A 121 1.29 -18.75 12.10
CA GLY A 121 0.37 -19.12 13.18
C GLY A 121 -0.62 -18.03 13.54
N GLU A 122 -1.77 -18.45 14.07
CA GLU A 122 -2.91 -17.57 14.39
C GLU A 122 -2.60 -16.57 15.51
N LYS A 123 -1.69 -16.91 16.43
CA LYS A 123 -1.29 -16.05 17.55
C LYS A 123 -0.73 -14.69 17.12
N TYR A 124 -0.20 -14.60 15.89
CA TYR A 124 0.31 -13.35 15.32
C TYR A 124 -0.76 -12.48 14.68
N LEU A 125 -1.99 -12.95 14.54
CA LEU A 125 -3.09 -12.14 14.01
C LEU A 125 -3.68 -11.25 15.11
N VAL A 126 -4.04 -10.03 14.75
CA VAL A 126 -4.92 -9.20 15.57
C VAL A 126 -6.30 -9.87 15.59
N LYS A 127 -6.98 -9.93 16.73
CA LYS A 127 -8.30 -10.57 16.84
C LYS A 127 -9.29 -9.88 15.91
N LEU A 128 -9.94 -10.67 15.03
CA LEU A 128 -11.00 -10.20 14.16
C LEU A 128 -12.32 -10.22 14.93
N LEU A 129 -13.03 -9.10 14.94
CA LEU A 129 -14.30 -8.93 15.64
C LEU A 129 -15.51 -9.07 14.71
N GLY A 130 -15.32 -8.82 13.41
CA GLY A 130 -16.36 -8.98 12.41
C GLY A 130 -15.92 -8.61 11.00
N VAL A 131 -16.71 -9.04 10.00
CA VAL A 131 -16.51 -8.80 8.56
C VAL A 131 -17.87 -8.57 7.91
N TRP A 132 -18.00 -7.52 7.11
CA TRP A 132 -19.26 -7.14 6.46
C TRP A 132 -19.04 -6.64 5.04
N ASP A 133 -20.02 -6.81 4.17
CA ASP A 133 -20.03 -6.26 2.82
C ASP A 133 -20.48 -4.78 2.80
N SER A 134 -21.28 -4.37 3.77
CA SER A 134 -21.74 -2.99 3.93
C SER A 134 -21.68 -2.50 5.37
N PHE A 135 -21.70 -1.17 5.58
CA PHE A 135 -21.69 -0.58 6.92
C PHE A 135 -22.99 -0.87 7.69
N ASP A 136 -24.11 -1.03 6.98
CA ASP A 136 -25.43 -1.21 7.57
C ASP A 136 -25.64 -2.61 8.17
N GLU A 137 -24.75 -3.56 7.82
CA GLU A 137 -24.73 -4.91 8.40
C GLU A 137 -24.05 -4.95 9.79
N ILE A 138 -23.38 -3.87 10.21
CA ILE A 138 -22.62 -3.85 11.45
C ILE A 138 -23.58 -3.74 12.65
N ASN A 139 -23.67 -4.81 13.46
CA ASN A 139 -24.29 -4.71 14.77
C ASN A 139 -23.28 -4.19 15.79
N PHE A 140 -23.34 -2.89 16.10
CA PHE A 140 -22.41 -2.25 17.04
C PHE A 140 -22.61 -2.72 18.49
N GLU A 141 -23.75 -3.28 18.86
CA GLU A 141 -23.98 -3.81 20.22
C GLU A 141 -23.05 -4.99 20.51
N LEU A 142 -22.76 -5.82 19.50
CA LEU A 142 -21.88 -6.96 19.62
C LEU A 142 -20.38 -6.58 19.63
N LEU A 143 -20.03 -5.35 19.29
CA LEU A 143 -18.64 -4.89 19.32
C LEU A 143 -18.25 -4.41 20.74
N PRO A 144 -17.00 -4.65 21.18
CA PRO A 144 -16.49 -4.15 22.46
C PRO A 144 -16.49 -2.61 22.48
N ASN A 145 -16.18 -2.02 23.64
CA ASN A 145 -16.10 -0.55 23.74
C ASN A 145 -14.99 0.05 22.87
N ARG A 146 -13.89 -0.69 22.65
CA ARG A 146 -12.70 -0.26 21.90
C ARG A 146 -12.43 -1.20 20.73
N PHE A 147 -12.35 -0.68 19.52
CA PHE A 147 -12.07 -1.44 18.31
C PHE A 147 -11.58 -0.54 17.17
N VAL A 148 -11.13 -1.16 16.07
CA VAL A 148 -10.73 -0.44 14.86
C VAL A 148 -11.54 -0.96 13.67
N LEU A 149 -12.31 -0.08 13.01
CA LEU A 149 -12.93 -0.38 11.72
C LEU A 149 -11.96 -0.08 10.59
N LYS A 150 -11.86 -0.97 9.62
CA LYS A 150 -10.98 -0.83 8.45
C LYS A 150 -11.70 -1.30 7.19
N THR A 151 -11.35 -0.73 6.02
CA THR A 151 -11.62 -1.46 4.77
C THR A 151 -10.49 -2.45 4.52
N ASN A 152 -10.81 -3.62 3.95
CA ASN A 152 -9.83 -4.68 3.68
C ASN A 152 -8.84 -4.31 2.57
N HIS A 153 -9.20 -3.36 1.69
CA HIS A 153 -8.41 -2.89 0.56
C HIS A 153 -7.93 -1.44 0.76
N GLY A 154 -6.81 -1.10 0.17
CA GLY A 154 -6.25 0.26 0.23
C GLY A 154 -5.50 0.59 1.52
N THR A 155 -5.17 1.86 1.68
CA THR A 155 -4.33 2.39 2.76
C THR A 155 -5.04 3.51 3.50
N SER A 156 -4.73 3.69 4.80
CA SER A 156 -5.23 4.78 5.67
C SER A 156 -6.76 4.85 5.81
N ASN A 157 -7.47 3.75 5.56
CA ASN A 157 -8.93 3.68 5.69
C ASN A 157 -9.32 2.98 6.99
N ASN A 158 -9.07 3.63 8.10
CA ASN A 158 -9.41 3.13 9.42
C ASN A 158 -10.10 4.19 10.27
N ILE A 159 -11.03 3.75 11.09
CA ILE A 159 -11.66 4.52 12.17
C ILE A 159 -11.26 3.84 13.47
N ILE A 160 -10.49 4.55 14.27
CA ILE A 160 -10.07 4.11 15.60
C ILE A 160 -11.19 4.51 16.56
N VAL A 161 -11.76 3.53 17.27
CA VAL A 161 -12.81 3.74 18.25
C VAL A 161 -12.24 3.44 19.63
N GLU A 162 -11.91 4.47 20.36
CA GLU A 162 -11.42 4.37 21.74
C GLU A 162 -12.54 4.33 22.78
N ASP A 163 -13.74 4.78 22.39
CA ASP A 163 -14.96 4.75 23.19
C ASP A 163 -16.18 4.67 22.25
N LYS A 164 -16.85 3.52 22.27
CA LYS A 164 -18.01 3.26 21.41
C LYS A 164 -19.15 4.25 21.64
N SER A 165 -19.34 4.72 22.89
CA SER A 165 -20.40 5.67 23.24
C SER A 165 -20.22 7.04 22.58
N LYS A 166 -18.97 7.39 22.19
CA LYS A 166 -18.62 8.64 21.51
C LYS A 166 -18.53 8.50 19.99
N LEU A 167 -18.76 7.31 19.44
CA LEU A 167 -18.69 7.08 18.01
C LEU A 167 -19.84 7.79 17.27
N ASN A 168 -19.50 8.73 16.42
CA ASN A 168 -20.47 9.30 15.49
C ASN A 168 -20.73 8.30 14.35
N ILE A 169 -21.83 7.53 14.48
CA ILE A 169 -22.23 6.50 13.52
C ILE A 169 -22.44 7.06 12.11
N THR A 170 -23.04 8.25 11.99
CA THR A 170 -23.30 8.88 10.70
C THR A 170 -22.00 9.26 9.98
N ASP A 171 -21.02 9.85 10.67
CA ASP A 171 -19.72 10.17 10.12
C ASP A 171 -18.94 8.90 9.73
N ALA A 172 -18.94 7.87 10.61
CA ALA A 172 -18.32 6.59 10.35
C ALA A 172 -18.91 5.91 9.09
N ARG A 173 -20.25 5.90 8.95
CA ARG A 173 -20.98 5.40 7.78
C ARG A 173 -20.55 6.12 6.51
N ASN A 174 -20.52 7.45 6.53
CA ASN A 174 -20.16 8.27 5.38
C ASN A 174 -18.70 8.01 4.94
N LYS A 175 -17.76 7.89 5.89
CA LYS A 175 -16.38 7.56 5.62
C LYS A 175 -16.23 6.16 5.01
N MET A 176 -16.82 5.13 5.64
CA MET A 176 -16.74 3.75 5.17
C MET A 176 -17.37 3.59 3.78
N ASN A 177 -18.57 4.13 3.56
CA ASN A 177 -19.23 4.10 2.26
C ASN A 177 -18.47 4.82 1.16
N LYS A 178 -17.71 5.87 1.49
CA LYS A 178 -16.81 6.55 0.56
C LYS A 178 -15.58 5.70 0.26
N TRP A 179 -15.00 5.03 1.26
CA TRP A 179 -13.78 4.24 1.08
C TRP A 179 -14.05 2.93 0.34
N ILE A 180 -15.13 2.22 0.63
CA ILE A 180 -15.48 0.94 0.01
C ILE A 180 -15.72 1.08 -1.50
N LYS A 181 -16.16 2.26 -1.95
CA LYS A 181 -16.39 2.57 -3.38
C LYS A 181 -15.14 2.94 -4.16
N LYS A 182 -13.97 3.10 -3.49
CA LYS A 182 -12.74 3.51 -4.16
C LYS A 182 -12.01 2.32 -4.78
N ASN A 183 -11.53 2.49 -6.01
CA ASN A 183 -10.56 1.57 -6.59
C ASN A 183 -9.14 2.03 -6.25
N TYR A 184 -8.51 1.34 -5.30
CA TYR A 184 -7.18 1.71 -4.81
C TYR A 184 -6.06 1.40 -5.80
N ALA A 185 -6.27 0.52 -6.79
CA ALA A 185 -5.29 0.24 -7.82
C ALA A 185 -4.78 1.49 -8.54
N PHE A 186 -5.63 2.53 -8.65
CA PHE A 186 -5.29 3.78 -9.35
C PHE A 186 -5.10 4.98 -8.43
N TYR A 187 -5.24 4.80 -7.12
CA TYR A 187 -5.21 5.94 -6.18
C TYR A 187 -3.80 6.49 -5.97
N HIS A 188 -2.82 5.62 -5.74
CA HIS A 188 -1.42 5.96 -5.48
C HIS A 188 -0.46 5.58 -6.61
N GLY A 189 -0.93 5.43 -7.85
CA GLY A 189 -0.08 5.18 -9.01
C GLY A 189 0.07 3.72 -9.40
N PHE A 190 -1.03 3.11 -9.84
CA PHE A 190 -1.05 1.79 -10.48
C PHE A 190 -0.58 0.64 -9.58
N GLU A 191 -1.10 0.58 -8.37
CA GLU A 191 -0.90 -0.54 -7.43
C GLU A 191 -1.89 -1.65 -7.77
N LEU A 192 -1.63 -2.34 -8.89
CA LEU A 192 -2.61 -3.21 -9.57
C LEU A 192 -3.00 -4.45 -8.74
N GLN A 193 -2.23 -4.80 -7.72
CA GLN A 193 -2.61 -5.85 -6.76
C GLN A 193 -3.94 -5.55 -6.03
N TYR A 194 -4.36 -4.28 -5.95
CA TYR A 194 -5.65 -3.92 -5.34
C TYR A 194 -6.85 -4.02 -6.31
N LEU A 195 -6.61 -4.21 -7.62
CA LEU A 195 -7.65 -4.11 -8.65
C LEU A 195 -8.79 -5.12 -8.49
N ASN A 196 -8.47 -6.32 -8.01
CA ASN A 196 -9.41 -7.44 -7.92
C ASN A 196 -9.81 -7.77 -6.47
N ILE A 197 -9.45 -6.94 -5.50
CA ILE A 197 -9.91 -7.14 -4.11
C ILE A 197 -11.38 -6.79 -4.02
N LYS A 198 -12.20 -7.74 -3.57
CA LYS A 198 -13.62 -7.47 -3.26
C LYS A 198 -13.67 -6.63 -1.97
N PRO A 199 -14.18 -5.39 -2.02
CA PRO A 199 -14.22 -4.53 -0.84
C PRO A 199 -15.06 -5.13 0.29
N LYS A 200 -14.54 -5.05 1.52
CA LYS A 200 -15.22 -5.42 2.77
C LYS A 200 -14.85 -4.44 3.88
N ILE A 201 -15.69 -4.37 4.88
CA ILE A 201 -15.40 -3.71 6.16
C ILE A 201 -15.02 -4.80 7.15
N ILE A 202 -13.95 -4.59 7.90
CA ILE A 202 -13.54 -5.47 9.00
C ILE A 202 -13.45 -4.67 10.29
N ALA A 203 -13.75 -5.32 11.40
CA ALA A 203 -13.45 -4.80 12.74
C ALA A 203 -12.36 -5.65 13.38
N GLU A 204 -11.36 -5.01 13.94
CA GLU A 204 -10.29 -5.65 14.69
C GLU A 204 -10.21 -5.09 16.10
N GLU A 205 -9.67 -5.91 17.00
CA GLU A 205 -9.36 -5.52 18.36
C GLU A 205 -8.46 -4.26 18.37
N TYR A 206 -8.76 -3.35 19.30
CA TYR A 206 -7.93 -2.18 19.52
C TYR A 206 -6.65 -2.59 20.24
N LEU A 207 -5.51 -2.26 19.65
CA LEU A 207 -4.19 -2.50 20.25
C LEU A 207 -3.59 -1.19 20.73
N GLU A 208 -2.99 -1.20 21.90
CA GLU A 208 -2.20 -0.08 22.41
C GLU A 208 -1.13 -0.57 23.36
N ASN A 209 -0.09 0.24 23.57
CA ASN A 209 0.89 0.12 24.62
C ASN A 209 0.51 0.99 25.82
N ASP A 210 1.22 0.83 26.95
CA ASP A 210 0.94 1.55 28.21
C ASP A 210 0.99 3.08 28.04
N ASN A 211 1.73 3.58 27.05
CA ASN A 211 1.77 5.01 26.71
C ASN A 211 0.58 5.48 25.84
N GLY A 212 -0.40 4.59 25.56
CA GLY A 212 -1.58 4.89 24.76
C GLY A 212 -1.32 4.98 23.26
N ASP A 213 -0.14 4.63 22.78
CA ASP A 213 0.22 4.59 21.35
C ASP A 213 0.66 3.18 20.96
N ILE A 214 0.82 2.90 19.67
CA ILE A 214 1.31 1.63 19.17
C ILE A 214 2.48 1.86 18.22
N ASN A 215 3.57 1.14 18.42
CA ASN A 215 4.75 1.22 17.58
C ASN A 215 4.61 0.29 16.38
N ASP A 216 4.91 0.84 15.19
CA ASP A 216 4.97 0.12 13.93
C ASP A 216 6.41 -0.28 13.59
N TYR A 217 6.63 -1.57 13.37
CA TYR A 217 7.88 -2.15 12.89
C TYR A 217 7.68 -2.65 11.46
N LYS A 218 8.31 -2.00 10.51
CA LYS A 218 8.14 -2.26 9.09
C LYS A 218 9.42 -2.81 8.50
N VAL A 219 9.48 -4.13 8.33
CA VAL A 219 10.69 -4.82 7.88
C VAL A 219 10.74 -4.81 6.36
N PHE A 220 11.77 -4.18 5.82
CA PHE A 220 12.08 -4.19 4.39
C PHE A 220 12.79 -5.49 4.04
N CYS A 221 12.16 -6.29 3.21
CA CYS A 221 12.70 -7.57 2.77
C CYS A 221 12.95 -7.56 1.26
N PHE A 222 14.06 -8.19 0.88
CA PHE A 222 14.49 -8.34 -0.51
C PHE A 222 14.89 -9.80 -0.75
N ASP A 223 14.30 -10.43 -1.76
CA ASP A 223 14.53 -11.84 -2.12
C ASP A 223 14.45 -12.81 -0.91
N GLY A 224 13.46 -12.57 -0.03
CA GLY A 224 13.23 -13.39 1.16
C GLY A 224 14.17 -13.11 2.33
N LYS A 225 14.98 -12.04 2.28
CA LYS A 225 15.89 -11.62 3.35
C LYS A 225 15.51 -10.25 3.88
N ALA A 226 15.48 -10.13 5.21
CA ALA A 226 15.35 -8.85 5.87
C ALA A 226 16.62 -8.00 5.67
N GLU A 227 16.46 -6.69 5.48
CA GLU A 227 17.56 -5.75 5.28
C GLU A 227 17.57 -4.66 6.33
N SER A 228 16.43 -4.02 6.55
CA SER A 228 16.31 -2.93 7.50
C SER A 228 14.90 -2.86 8.07
N ILE A 229 14.76 -2.18 9.20
CA ILE A 229 13.50 -2.03 9.93
C ILE A 229 13.20 -0.54 10.03
N MET A 230 12.13 -0.11 9.39
CA MET A 230 11.56 1.21 9.59
C MET A 230 10.70 1.19 10.85
N PHE A 231 11.02 2.03 11.79
CA PHE A 231 10.31 2.19 13.06
C PHE A 231 9.54 3.51 13.05
N LEU A 232 8.25 3.44 13.33
CA LEU A 232 7.37 4.59 13.46
C LEU A 232 6.87 4.72 14.89
N SER A 233 7.07 5.89 15.48
CA SER A 233 6.65 6.25 16.83
C SER A 233 5.86 7.56 16.84
N GLU A 234 5.26 7.87 17.98
CA GLU A 234 4.50 9.11 18.22
C GLU A 234 3.38 9.35 17.22
N ARG A 235 2.68 8.27 16.81
CA ARG A 235 1.66 8.31 15.74
C ARG A 235 0.48 9.24 16.02
N LYS A 236 0.14 9.43 17.30
CA LYS A 236 -0.97 10.28 17.72
C LYS A 236 -0.59 11.77 17.83
N LYS A 237 0.70 12.09 17.90
CA LYS A 237 1.19 13.47 18.12
C LYS A 237 1.94 13.99 16.90
N ASN A 238 3.18 13.60 16.76
CA ASN A 238 4.08 14.04 15.70
C ASN A 238 4.84 12.83 15.19
N LEU A 239 4.30 12.18 14.17
CA LEU A 239 4.86 10.93 13.61
C LEU A 239 6.34 11.09 13.29
N LYS A 240 7.17 10.31 13.95
CA LYS A 240 8.63 10.24 13.77
C LYS A 240 9.02 8.92 13.10
N MET A 241 10.05 8.98 12.26
CA MET A 241 10.59 7.84 11.54
C MET A 241 12.06 7.63 11.89
N SER A 242 12.45 6.38 12.07
CA SER A 242 13.85 5.94 12.12
C SER A 242 14.01 4.63 11.35
N PHE A 243 15.19 4.41 10.79
CA PHE A 243 15.57 3.12 10.26
C PHE A 243 16.65 2.48 11.14
N TYR A 244 16.60 1.16 11.26
CA TYR A 244 17.53 0.34 12.02
C TYR A 244 18.02 -0.82 11.16
N ASP A 245 19.28 -1.23 11.36
CA ASP A 245 19.77 -2.49 10.84
C ASP A 245 19.19 -3.69 11.65
N LEU A 246 19.55 -4.90 11.26
CA LEU A 246 19.06 -6.13 11.92
C LEU A 246 19.67 -6.37 13.32
N LYS A 247 20.69 -5.59 13.72
CA LYS A 247 21.26 -5.58 15.07
C LYS A 247 20.69 -4.49 15.96
N TRP A 248 19.79 -3.68 15.39
CA TRP A 248 19.17 -2.50 15.99
C TRP A 248 20.09 -1.29 16.10
N ASN A 249 21.11 -1.19 15.23
CA ASN A 249 21.87 0.05 15.09
C ASN A 249 21.07 1.01 14.21
N LYS A 250 20.97 2.27 14.65
CA LYS A 250 20.22 3.30 13.92
C LYS A 250 20.95 3.65 12.62
N LEU A 251 20.23 3.59 11.52
CA LEU A 251 20.73 3.93 10.20
C LEU A 251 20.54 5.42 9.90
N ASN A 252 21.50 5.98 9.16
CA ASN A 252 21.50 7.42 8.88
C ASN A 252 20.74 7.74 7.58
N TYR A 253 19.53 7.18 7.41
CA TYR A 253 18.64 7.54 6.31
C TYR A 253 17.17 7.51 6.71
N VAL A 254 16.36 8.27 5.99
CA VAL A 254 14.89 8.34 6.10
C VAL A 254 14.28 8.64 4.73
N TYR A 255 12.97 8.64 4.64
CA TYR A 255 12.25 9.23 3.51
C TYR A 255 10.98 9.94 3.98
N SER A 256 10.69 11.10 3.35
CA SER A 256 9.38 11.80 3.41
C SER A 256 8.81 12.13 4.79
N TYR A 257 9.49 11.79 5.90
CA TYR A 257 9.05 12.06 7.27
C TYR A 257 10.16 12.69 8.10
N GLN A 258 9.76 13.33 9.20
CA GLN A 258 10.70 13.88 10.15
C GLN A 258 11.51 12.76 10.81
N ARG A 259 12.83 12.94 10.80
CA ARG A 259 13.76 12.01 11.45
C ARG A 259 13.56 12.04 12.98
N ASN A 260 13.44 10.88 13.60
CA ASN A 260 13.55 10.81 15.07
C ASN A 260 15.02 10.96 15.46
N ASN A 261 15.37 11.95 16.26
CA ASN A 261 16.74 12.14 16.73
C ASN A 261 17.12 11.14 17.83
N GLU A 262 16.16 10.65 18.59
CA GLU A 262 16.36 9.65 19.63
C GLU A 262 16.47 8.23 19.06
N THR A 263 17.25 7.39 19.72
CA THR A 263 17.30 5.96 19.41
C THR A 263 16.24 5.24 20.22
N ALA A 264 15.34 4.54 19.53
CA ALA A 264 14.31 3.74 20.20
C ALA A 264 14.94 2.52 20.91
N PRO A 265 14.37 2.08 22.04
CA PRO A 265 14.81 0.85 22.71
C PRO A 265 14.71 -0.35 21.77
N LYS A 266 15.71 -1.24 21.82
CA LYS A 266 15.70 -2.50 21.07
C LYS A 266 14.52 -3.36 21.53
N PRO A 267 13.63 -3.81 20.60
CA PRO A 267 12.53 -4.67 20.98
C PRO A 267 13.03 -6.05 21.46
N LYS A 268 12.40 -6.58 22.51
CA LYS A 268 12.80 -7.87 23.13
C LYS A 268 12.82 -9.03 22.13
N ASN A 269 11.90 -9.03 21.16
CA ASN A 269 11.69 -10.12 20.19
C ASN A 269 12.20 -9.76 18.78
N LEU A 270 13.28 -8.98 18.66
CA LEU A 270 13.84 -8.55 17.39
C LEU A 270 14.17 -9.73 16.46
N ASP A 271 14.86 -10.75 16.97
CA ASP A 271 15.27 -11.92 16.18
C ASP A 271 14.05 -12.70 15.65
N LEU A 272 13.01 -12.83 16.47
CA LEU A 272 11.76 -13.44 16.07
C LEU A 272 11.04 -12.59 15.00
N LEU A 273 11.01 -11.26 15.15
CA LEU A 273 10.45 -10.35 14.16
C LEU A 273 11.13 -10.53 12.80
N ILE A 274 12.46 -10.61 12.77
CA ILE A 274 13.25 -10.84 11.56
C ILE A 274 12.91 -12.19 10.94
N GLN A 275 12.92 -13.27 11.72
CA GLN A 275 12.58 -14.62 11.24
C GLN A 275 11.18 -14.70 10.64
N LEU A 276 10.19 -14.10 11.29
CA LEU A 276 8.81 -14.04 10.78
C LEU A 276 8.75 -13.26 9.46
N SER A 277 9.45 -12.13 9.38
CA SER A 277 9.49 -11.31 8.16
C SER A 277 10.15 -12.03 7.00
N GLU A 278 11.28 -12.70 7.22
CA GLU A 278 11.95 -13.50 6.20
C GLU A 278 11.07 -14.67 5.74
N LYS A 279 10.38 -15.35 6.66
CA LYS A 279 9.45 -16.43 6.31
C LYS A 279 8.31 -15.95 5.41
N LEU A 280 7.74 -14.79 5.71
CA LEU A 280 6.63 -14.21 4.95
C LEU A 280 7.07 -13.58 3.63
N SER A 281 8.34 -13.17 3.50
CA SER A 281 8.86 -12.51 2.30
C SER A 281 9.40 -13.46 1.23
N LYS A 282 9.50 -14.76 1.52
CA LYS A 282 10.01 -15.76 0.55
C LYS A 282 9.23 -15.75 -0.76
N GLY A 283 9.94 -15.71 -1.88
CA GLY A 283 9.37 -15.73 -3.23
C GLY A 283 8.92 -14.37 -3.75
N PHE A 284 9.20 -13.29 -3.03
CA PHE A 284 8.95 -11.92 -3.50
C PHE A 284 10.27 -11.16 -3.70
N PRO A 285 10.47 -10.49 -4.85
CA PRO A 285 11.65 -9.68 -5.10
C PRO A 285 11.84 -8.55 -4.07
N HIS A 286 10.72 -7.96 -3.64
CA HIS A 286 10.61 -7.01 -2.55
C HIS A 286 9.24 -7.10 -1.92
N VAL A 287 9.22 -7.05 -0.59
CA VAL A 287 8.02 -6.83 0.21
C VAL A 287 8.40 -6.20 1.54
N ARG A 288 7.61 -5.26 2.01
CA ARG A 288 7.67 -4.76 3.38
C ARG A 288 6.65 -5.53 4.22
N VAL A 289 7.10 -6.10 5.32
CA VAL A 289 6.24 -6.82 6.26
C VAL A 289 6.10 -5.98 7.52
N ASP A 290 4.88 -5.58 7.84
CA ASP A 290 4.59 -4.66 8.94
C ASP A 290 4.05 -5.43 10.14
N PHE A 291 4.60 -5.12 11.32
CA PHE A 291 4.19 -5.70 12.60
C PHE A 291 4.01 -4.63 13.67
N TYR A 292 3.19 -4.95 14.64
CA TYR A 292 3.10 -4.26 15.92
C TYR A 292 3.80 -5.11 16.99
N ILE A 293 4.52 -4.46 17.91
CA ILE A 293 5.07 -5.12 19.09
C ILE A 293 4.53 -4.39 20.33
N LEU A 294 3.84 -5.15 21.19
CA LEU A 294 3.29 -4.64 22.43
C LEU A 294 4.36 -4.64 23.53
N ASN A 295 4.10 -3.96 24.66
CA ASN A 295 5.07 -3.82 25.76
C ASN A 295 5.47 -5.15 26.39
N ASP A 296 4.58 -6.14 26.39
CA ASP A 296 4.85 -7.52 26.85
C ASP A 296 5.73 -8.32 25.87
N GLY A 297 6.03 -7.74 24.68
CA GLY A 297 6.77 -8.39 23.61
C GLY A 297 5.89 -9.15 22.63
N THR A 298 4.56 -9.15 22.79
CA THR A 298 3.64 -9.78 21.84
C THR A 298 3.77 -9.15 20.46
N ILE A 299 4.04 -9.98 19.44
CA ILE A 299 4.10 -9.55 18.04
C ILE A 299 2.74 -9.76 17.37
N LYS A 300 2.22 -8.75 16.70
CA LYS A 300 1.01 -8.81 15.88
C LYS A 300 1.29 -8.38 14.45
N PHE A 301 0.83 -9.18 13.49
CA PHE A 301 0.94 -8.89 12.06
C PHE A 301 0.06 -7.68 11.68
N GLY A 302 0.61 -6.76 10.91
CA GLY A 302 -0.07 -5.59 10.37
C GLY A 302 -0.49 -5.76 8.92
N GLU A 303 0.49 -5.74 8.00
CA GLU A 303 0.24 -5.87 6.56
C GLU A 303 1.47 -6.35 5.78
N MET A 304 1.25 -6.78 4.53
CA MET A 304 2.30 -6.96 3.52
C MET A 304 2.15 -5.88 2.46
N THR A 305 3.23 -5.12 2.22
CA THR A 305 3.25 -4.01 1.26
C THR A 305 4.23 -4.29 0.13
N PHE A 306 3.71 -4.52 -1.09
CA PHE A 306 4.53 -4.86 -2.28
C PHE A 306 5.03 -3.64 -3.05
N THR A 307 4.45 -2.49 -2.79
CA THR A 307 4.73 -1.23 -3.50
C THR A 307 5.01 -0.12 -2.49
N SER A 308 6.04 -0.31 -1.66
CA SER A 308 6.41 0.59 -0.57
C SER A 308 6.46 2.04 -1.04
N TYR A 309 5.63 2.90 -0.38
CA TYR A 309 5.44 4.32 -0.73
C TYR A 309 5.16 4.56 -2.22
N SER A 310 4.53 3.58 -2.87
CA SER A 310 4.25 3.54 -4.31
C SER A 310 5.48 3.74 -5.21
N GLY A 311 6.70 3.48 -4.70
CA GLY A 311 7.97 3.66 -5.41
C GLY A 311 8.24 5.11 -5.81
N VAL A 312 7.91 6.06 -4.94
CA VAL A 312 8.21 7.49 -5.13
C VAL A 312 8.76 8.11 -3.85
N CYS A 313 9.57 7.32 -3.12
CA CYS A 313 10.24 7.79 -1.92
C CYS A 313 11.26 8.89 -2.26
N GLU A 314 11.24 9.97 -1.48
CA GLU A 314 12.31 10.96 -1.46
C GLU A 314 13.29 10.56 -0.36
N TRP A 315 14.28 9.74 -0.71
CA TRP A 315 15.28 9.23 0.21
C TRP A 315 16.26 10.32 0.62
N ASP A 316 16.60 10.35 1.91
CA ASP A 316 17.63 11.21 2.48
C ASP A 316 18.62 10.35 3.29
N PRO A 317 19.87 10.20 2.83
CA PRO A 317 20.43 10.75 1.59
C PRO A 317 19.96 10.01 0.32
N PRO A 318 20.01 10.66 -0.87
CA PRO A 318 19.41 10.14 -2.09
C PRO A 318 20.05 8.85 -2.65
N GLU A 319 21.32 8.57 -2.34
CA GLU A 319 22.02 7.33 -2.74
C GLU A 319 21.40 6.06 -2.20
N ILE A 320 20.62 6.13 -1.14
CA ILE A 320 19.85 5.00 -0.58
C ILE A 320 18.88 4.44 -1.62
N ASN A 321 18.35 5.29 -2.50
CA ASN A 321 17.49 4.84 -3.59
C ASN A 321 18.19 3.84 -4.52
N LEU A 322 19.47 4.06 -4.82
CA LEU A 322 20.28 3.14 -5.63
C LEU A 322 20.69 1.91 -4.81
N TYR A 323 21.12 2.10 -3.57
CA TYR A 323 21.51 1.01 -2.67
C TYR A 323 20.38 -0.03 -2.54
N LEU A 324 19.18 0.39 -2.13
CA LEU A 324 18.03 -0.50 -2.00
C LEU A 324 17.58 -1.06 -3.36
N GLY A 325 17.76 -0.29 -4.42
CA GLY A 325 17.52 -0.76 -5.79
C GLY A 325 18.39 -1.96 -6.15
N ASN A 326 19.66 -1.96 -5.77
CA ASN A 326 20.59 -3.07 -6.06
C ASN A 326 20.20 -4.37 -5.37
N LEU A 327 19.46 -4.31 -4.26
CA LEU A 327 18.96 -5.49 -3.54
C LEU A 327 17.78 -6.16 -4.24
N ILE A 328 17.04 -5.45 -5.10
CA ILE A 328 15.91 -6.03 -5.84
C ILE A 328 16.43 -6.78 -7.06
N LYS A 329 16.30 -8.10 -7.06
CA LYS A 329 16.47 -8.96 -8.23
C LYS A 329 15.15 -9.02 -9.00
N LEU A 330 15.12 -8.45 -10.20
CA LEU A 330 13.90 -8.45 -11.01
C LEU A 330 13.64 -9.86 -11.56
N PRO A 331 12.41 -10.39 -11.42
CA PRO A 331 12.05 -11.69 -12.00
C PRO A 331 11.88 -11.59 -13.52
N SER A 332 11.63 -12.71 -14.17
CA SER A 332 11.19 -12.71 -15.57
C SER A 332 9.94 -11.87 -15.76
N LYS A 333 9.84 -11.16 -16.90
CA LYS A 333 8.67 -10.33 -17.20
C LYS A 333 7.41 -11.20 -17.25
N ASN A 334 6.47 -10.94 -16.35
CA ASN A 334 5.13 -11.48 -16.34
C ASN A 334 4.13 -10.30 -16.38
N PRO A 335 3.76 -9.83 -17.58
CA PRO A 335 2.97 -8.62 -17.74
C PRO A 335 1.61 -8.70 -17.08
N PHE A 336 1.15 -7.59 -16.52
CA PHE A 336 -0.20 -7.46 -16.00
C PHE A 336 -1.25 -7.76 -17.08
N THR A 337 -2.23 -8.59 -16.71
CA THR A 337 -3.36 -8.96 -17.58
C THR A 337 -4.69 -8.76 -16.84
N ILE A 338 -5.76 -8.49 -17.59
CA ILE A 338 -7.13 -8.37 -17.06
C ILE A 338 -7.95 -9.65 -17.32
N PHE A 339 -7.54 -10.48 -18.25
CA PHE A 339 -8.13 -11.78 -18.56
C PHE A 339 -7.09 -12.88 -18.43
N SER A 340 -7.46 -13.97 -17.79
CA SER A 340 -6.75 -15.24 -17.92
C SER A 340 -7.00 -15.83 -19.32
N ILE A 341 -5.95 -16.34 -19.95
CA ILE A 341 -6.02 -16.92 -21.31
C ILE A 341 -5.71 -18.39 -21.20
#